data_df077215b0d6ef167774e6c25971b26b
#
_entry.id   df077215b0d6ef167774e6c25971b26b
#
_cell.length_a   1.000
_cell.length_b   1.000
_cell.length_c   1.000
_cell.angle_alpha   90.00
_cell.angle_beta   90.00
_cell.angle_gamma   90.00
#
_symmetry.space_group_name_H-M   'P 1'
#
loop_
_entity.id
_entity.type
_entity.pdbx_description
1 polymer ?
#
loop_
_entity_poly.entity_id
_entity_poly.type
_entity_poly.pdbx_seq_one_letter_code
_entity_poly.pdbx_strand_id
1 'polypeptide(L)'
;FDIKWLDNAARIDELVPEGKVDVHRSYGDFCYKGFRHSFCHGWASGPTAWLSEHVLGISIVEPGCKAVRVRPHLGGLQWAEGTFPTPYGVISVRHERQGDGTVKSKISAPKGVKIVR
;
A
#
# COMPACT_ATOMS: atom_id res chain seq x y z
N PHE A 1 -8.63 4.76 -0.94
CA PHE A 1 -8.40 4.12 0.37
C PHE A 1 -8.78 5.12 1.45
N ASP A 2 -9.86 4.85 2.16
CA ASP A 2 -10.32 5.75 3.22
C ASP A 2 -9.71 5.31 4.56
N ILE A 3 -8.58 5.91 4.90
CA ILE A 3 -7.93 5.76 6.21
C ILE A 3 -8.87 6.21 7.34
N LYS A 4 -9.86 7.05 7.03
CA LYS A 4 -10.92 7.47 7.96
C LYS A 4 -11.77 6.30 8.46
N TRP A 5 -11.69 5.13 7.83
CA TRP A 5 -12.39 3.94 8.35
C TRP A 5 -11.88 3.53 9.73
N LEU A 6 -10.57 3.64 9.98
CA LEU A 6 -9.99 3.38 11.30
C LEU A 6 -10.42 4.44 12.32
N ASP A 7 -10.45 5.71 11.92
CA ASP A 7 -10.96 6.80 12.77
C ASP A 7 -12.44 6.65 13.03
N ASN A 8 -13.24 6.27 12.03
CA ASN A 8 -14.67 6.03 12.19
C ASN A 8 -14.96 4.81 13.07
N ALA A 9 -14.16 3.76 13.00
CA ALA A 9 -14.28 2.60 13.90
C ALA A 9 -13.94 2.96 15.36
N ALA A 10 -12.98 3.85 15.58
CA ALA A 10 -12.64 4.37 16.91
C ALA A 10 -13.71 5.33 17.46
N ARG A 11 -14.49 5.97 16.58
CA ARG A 11 -15.53 6.97 16.92
C ARG A 11 -16.94 6.42 16.87
N ILE A 12 -17.12 5.12 16.66
CA ILE A 12 -18.44 4.51 16.54
C ILE A 12 -19.29 4.74 17.80
N ASP A 13 -18.64 4.83 18.96
CA ASP A 13 -19.29 5.13 20.26
C ASP A 13 -19.90 6.53 20.30
N GLU A 14 -19.37 7.49 19.52
CA GLU A 14 -19.89 8.86 19.40
C GLU A 14 -21.10 8.93 18.46
N LEU A 15 -21.25 7.96 17.56
CA LEU A 15 -22.31 7.94 16.55
C LEU A 15 -23.56 7.17 16.99
N VAL A 16 -23.49 6.42 18.08
CA VAL A 16 -24.62 5.65 18.61
C VAL A 16 -25.36 6.46 19.67
N PRO A 17 -26.65 6.76 19.49
CA PRO A 17 -27.43 7.47 20.50
C PRO A 17 -27.46 6.71 21.83
N GLU A 18 -27.29 7.45 22.94
CA GLU A 18 -27.35 6.90 24.29
C GLU A 18 -28.65 6.13 24.51
N GLY A 19 -28.54 4.93 25.06
CA GLY A 19 -29.70 4.08 25.40
C GLY A 19 -30.14 3.06 24.34
N LYS A 20 -29.50 3.01 23.17
CA LYS A 20 -29.70 1.91 22.21
C LYS A 20 -28.67 0.80 22.45
N VAL A 21 -29.14 -0.43 22.60
CA VAL A 21 -28.26 -1.61 22.59
C VAL A 21 -27.75 -1.79 21.16
N ASP A 22 -26.52 -1.35 20.92
CA ASP A 22 -25.85 -1.60 19.67
C ASP A 22 -24.84 -2.73 19.88
N VAL A 23 -25.03 -3.80 19.13
CA VAL A 23 -24.06 -4.91 19.06
C VAL A 23 -22.67 -4.43 18.68
N HIS A 24 -22.56 -3.33 17.93
CA HIS A 24 -21.29 -2.73 17.54
C HIS A 24 -20.57 -2.04 18.71
N ARG A 25 -21.30 -1.45 19.66
CA ARG A 25 -20.69 -0.80 20.84
C ARG A 25 -20.04 -1.82 21.76
N SER A 26 -20.75 -2.90 22.10
CA SER A 26 -20.15 -3.96 22.92
C SER A 26 -19.07 -4.74 22.16
N TYR A 27 -19.18 -4.85 20.83
CA TYR A 27 -18.16 -5.44 19.99
C TYR A 27 -16.92 -4.54 19.89
N GLY A 28 -17.12 -3.22 19.78
CA GLY A 28 -16.07 -2.21 19.83
C GLY A 28 -15.29 -2.27 21.13
N ASP A 29 -15.97 -2.28 22.27
CA ASP A 29 -15.36 -2.41 23.59
C ASP A 29 -14.57 -3.71 23.75
N PHE A 30 -15.03 -4.80 23.17
CA PHE A 30 -14.32 -6.08 23.20
C PHE A 30 -13.12 -6.10 22.23
N CYS A 31 -13.30 -5.60 21.02
CA CYS A 31 -12.29 -5.68 19.96
C CYS A 31 -11.24 -4.59 20.05
N TYR A 32 -11.58 -3.41 20.59
CA TYR A 32 -10.76 -2.20 20.45
C TYR A 32 -10.09 -1.72 21.75
N LYS A 33 -10.18 -2.42 22.86
CA LYS A 33 -9.46 -2.11 24.10
C LYS A 33 -8.25 -3.02 24.33
N GLY A 34 -7.07 -2.42 24.47
CA GLY A 34 -5.82 -3.11 24.79
C GLY A 34 -5.34 -4.04 23.70
N PHE A 35 -4.71 -5.15 24.09
CA PHE A 35 -4.15 -6.15 23.16
C PHE A 35 -5.18 -7.07 22.48
N ARG A 36 -6.46 -6.79 22.61
CA ARG A 36 -7.51 -7.53 21.88
C ARG A 36 -7.64 -7.09 20.43
N HIS A 37 -6.98 -5.98 20.08
CA HIS A 37 -6.87 -5.53 18.70
C HIS A 37 -6.05 -6.51 17.90
N SER A 38 -6.56 -6.87 16.73
CA SER A 38 -5.70 -7.38 15.67
C SER A 38 -4.91 -6.21 15.10
N PHE A 39 -3.62 -6.16 15.34
CA PHE A 39 -2.73 -5.17 14.73
C PHE A 39 -2.48 -5.45 13.24
N CYS A 40 -2.91 -6.61 12.76
CA CYS A 40 -2.80 -7.02 11.36
C CYS A 40 -4.20 -7.36 10.84
N HIS A 41 -4.83 -6.41 10.15
CA HIS A 41 -6.11 -6.63 9.50
C HIS A 41 -5.88 -6.89 8.01
N GLY A 42 -6.32 -8.06 7.50
CA GLY A 42 -6.06 -8.47 6.13
C GLY A 42 -6.52 -7.46 5.08
N TRP A 43 -7.65 -6.81 5.29
CA TRP A 43 -8.15 -5.77 4.39
C TRP A 43 -7.32 -4.48 4.39
N ALA A 44 -6.57 -4.22 5.45
CA ALA A 44 -5.67 -3.08 5.54
C ALA A 44 -4.32 -3.32 4.85
N SER A 45 -4.02 -4.54 4.40
CA SER A 45 -2.76 -4.89 3.72
C SER A 45 -2.72 -4.48 2.24
N GLY A 46 -3.87 -4.20 1.64
CA GLY A 46 -4.00 -3.81 0.24
C GLY A 46 -3.16 -2.60 -0.21
N PRO A 47 -2.99 -1.53 0.61
CA PRO A 47 -2.23 -0.35 0.22
C PRO A 47 -0.80 -0.63 -0.21
N THR A 48 -0.10 -1.55 0.43
CA THR A 48 1.29 -1.88 0.12
C THR A 48 1.44 -2.43 -1.30
N ALA A 49 0.60 -3.39 -1.67
CA ALA A 49 0.59 -3.95 -3.02
C ALA A 49 0.15 -2.89 -4.04
N TRP A 50 -0.89 -2.13 -3.72
CA TRP A 50 -1.41 -1.06 -4.57
C TRP A 50 -0.37 0.03 -4.86
N LEU A 51 0.36 0.50 -3.85
CA LEU A 51 1.42 1.50 -4.00
C LEU A 51 2.57 0.98 -4.87
N SER A 52 2.94 -0.29 -4.70
CA SER A 52 3.98 -0.92 -5.52
C SER A 52 3.54 -1.01 -6.99
N GLU A 53 2.29 -1.40 -7.25
CA GLU A 53 1.78 -1.57 -8.61
C GLU A 53 1.46 -0.25 -9.29
N HIS A 54 0.81 0.68 -8.59
CA HIS A 54 0.26 1.88 -9.21
C HIS A 54 1.14 3.11 -9.06
N VAL A 55 1.84 3.32 -7.95
CA VAL A 55 2.73 4.48 -7.76
C VAL A 55 4.13 4.19 -8.27
N LEU A 56 4.74 3.10 -7.81
CA LEU A 56 6.04 2.67 -8.32
C LEU A 56 5.95 2.05 -9.72
N GLY A 57 4.74 1.63 -10.11
CA GLY A 57 4.45 1.09 -11.43
C GLY A 57 5.06 -0.28 -11.70
N ILE A 58 5.30 -1.08 -10.65
CA ILE A 58 5.92 -2.40 -10.76
C ILE A 58 4.84 -3.45 -11.04
N SER A 59 4.87 -4.07 -12.20
CA SER A 59 3.96 -5.15 -12.57
C SER A 59 4.71 -6.35 -13.16
N ILE A 60 4.27 -7.56 -12.76
CA ILE A 60 4.87 -8.81 -13.24
C ILE A 60 4.36 -9.07 -14.66
N VAL A 61 5.28 -9.25 -15.62
CA VAL A 61 4.97 -9.55 -17.02
C VAL A 61 5.08 -11.05 -17.28
N GLU A 62 6.09 -11.70 -16.69
CA GLU A 62 6.27 -13.14 -16.81
C GLU A 62 6.22 -13.81 -15.43
N PRO A 63 5.61 -14.99 -15.30
CA PRO A 63 5.54 -15.74 -14.05
C PRO A 63 6.91 -15.90 -13.39
N GLY A 64 6.92 -15.87 -12.06
CA GLY A 64 8.15 -15.96 -11.28
C GLY A 64 9.03 -14.71 -11.36
N CYS A 65 8.50 -13.57 -11.79
CA CYS A 65 9.21 -12.29 -11.93
C CYS A 65 10.40 -12.33 -12.92
N LYS A 66 10.38 -13.22 -13.90
CA LYS A 66 11.43 -13.27 -14.95
C LYS A 66 11.45 -11.98 -15.78
N ALA A 67 10.29 -11.40 -16.03
CA ALA A 67 10.16 -10.08 -16.62
C ALA A 67 9.21 -9.23 -15.77
N VAL A 68 9.64 -8.00 -15.49
CA VAL A 68 8.90 -7.02 -14.68
C VAL A 68 8.85 -5.71 -15.44
N ARG A 69 7.65 -5.14 -15.55
CA ARG A 69 7.45 -3.80 -16.13
C ARG A 69 7.55 -2.76 -15.02
N VAL A 70 8.17 -1.63 -15.35
CA VAL A 70 8.23 -0.48 -14.45
C VAL A 70 7.70 0.75 -15.17
N ARG A 71 6.49 1.19 -14.78
CA ARG A 71 5.80 2.38 -15.31
C ARG A 71 5.26 3.23 -14.16
N PRO A 72 6.02 4.20 -13.65
CA PRO A 72 5.61 5.00 -12.50
C PRO A 72 4.42 5.92 -12.82
N HIS A 73 3.56 6.11 -11.81
CA HIS A 73 2.48 7.10 -11.83
C HIS A 73 2.57 7.94 -10.57
N LEU A 74 3.38 8.99 -10.60
CA LEU A 74 3.63 9.83 -9.44
C LEU A 74 2.43 10.71 -9.04
N GLY A 75 1.43 10.90 -9.92
CA GLY A 75 0.34 11.85 -9.64
C GLY A 75 0.89 13.22 -9.30
N GLY A 76 0.58 13.73 -8.11
CA GLY A 76 1.11 15.00 -7.57
C GLY A 76 2.44 14.89 -6.83
N LEU A 77 3.03 13.68 -6.71
CA LEU A 77 4.27 13.48 -5.97
C LEU A 77 5.47 14.00 -6.76
N GLN A 78 6.45 14.54 -6.04
CA GLN A 78 7.73 14.97 -6.61
C GLN A 78 8.68 13.77 -6.81
N TRP A 79 8.59 12.79 -5.94
CA TRP A 79 9.35 11.56 -6.03
C TRP A 79 8.63 10.40 -5.34
N ALA A 80 9.01 9.17 -5.70
CA ALA A 80 8.63 7.95 -5.00
C ALA A 80 9.79 6.96 -5.08
N GLU A 81 10.02 6.21 -4.00
CA GLU A 81 10.97 5.12 -3.99
C GLU A 81 10.43 3.92 -3.22
N GLY A 82 10.92 2.75 -3.58
CA GLY A 82 10.54 1.53 -2.89
C GLY A 82 11.28 0.32 -3.43
N THR A 83 11.00 -0.80 -2.78
CA THR A 83 11.58 -2.09 -3.12
C THR A 83 10.47 -3.11 -3.40
N PHE A 84 10.78 -4.06 -4.28
CA PHE A 84 9.89 -5.16 -4.62
C PHE A 84 10.64 -6.49 -4.56
N PRO A 85 10.26 -7.42 -3.67
CA PRO A 85 10.92 -8.71 -3.53
C PRO A 85 10.56 -9.63 -4.70
N THR A 86 11.56 -10.32 -5.21
CA THR A 86 11.41 -11.38 -6.24
C THR A 86 12.15 -12.65 -5.81
N PRO A 87 11.87 -13.80 -6.43
CA PRO A 87 12.65 -15.03 -6.19
C PRO A 87 14.14 -14.90 -6.49
N TYR A 88 14.53 -13.91 -7.28
CA TYR A 88 15.93 -13.64 -7.68
C TYR A 88 16.63 -12.61 -6.79
N GLY A 89 15.89 -11.96 -5.88
CA GLY A 89 16.37 -10.88 -5.04
C GLY A 89 15.46 -9.65 -5.13
N VAL A 90 15.92 -8.52 -4.63
CA VAL A 90 15.10 -7.31 -4.49
C VAL A 90 15.32 -6.38 -5.69
N ILE A 91 14.22 -5.94 -6.29
CA ILE A 91 14.20 -4.81 -7.22
C ILE A 91 14.09 -3.53 -6.40
N SER A 92 14.92 -2.54 -6.67
CA SER A 92 14.80 -1.21 -6.07
C SER A 92 14.52 -0.18 -7.16
N VAL A 93 13.56 0.69 -6.92
CA VAL A 93 13.18 1.75 -7.85
C VAL A 93 13.13 3.09 -7.12
N ARG A 94 13.59 4.15 -7.81
CA ARG A 94 13.40 5.54 -7.40
C ARG A 94 13.01 6.35 -8.62
N HIS A 95 11.94 7.08 -8.50
CA HIS A 95 11.37 7.94 -9.52
C HIS A 95 11.39 9.38 -9.03
N GLU A 96 11.81 10.31 -9.86
CA GLU A 96 11.87 11.74 -9.55
C GLU A 96 11.27 12.56 -10.69
N ARG A 97 10.38 13.48 -10.35
CA ARG A 97 9.86 14.45 -11.30
C ARG A 97 10.89 15.52 -11.55
N GLN A 98 11.17 15.77 -12.81
CA GLN A 98 12.06 16.84 -13.24
C GLN A 98 11.29 18.16 -13.39
N GLY A 99 12.01 19.28 -13.48
CA GLY A 99 11.40 20.61 -13.63
C GLY A 99 10.56 20.79 -14.91
N ASP A 100 10.83 19.97 -15.92
CA ASP A 100 10.07 19.94 -17.19
C ASP A 100 8.83 19.01 -17.14
N GLY A 101 8.55 18.42 -15.96
CA GLY A 101 7.44 17.51 -15.74
C GLY A 101 7.72 16.04 -16.12
N THR A 102 8.86 15.74 -16.73
CA THR A 102 9.25 14.35 -17.03
C THR A 102 9.61 13.59 -15.75
N VAL A 103 9.53 12.26 -15.80
CA VAL A 103 9.89 11.39 -14.67
C VAL A 103 11.16 10.62 -14.99
N LYS A 104 12.22 10.88 -14.23
CA LYS A 104 13.46 10.13 -14.28
C LYS A 104 13.40 8.96 -13.30
N SER A 105 13.73 7.76 -13.80
CA SER A 105 13.69 6.52 -13.01
C SER A 105 15.08 5.91 -12.88
N LYS A 106 15.47 5.62 -11.64
CA LYS A 106 16.63 4.79 -11.32
C LYS A 106 16.12 3.43 -10.87
N ILE A 107 16.49 2.37 -11.57
CA ILE A 107 16.04 1.00 -11.33
C ILE A 107 17.26 0.12 -11.13
N SER A 108 17.27 -0.66 -10.05
CA SER A 108 18.22 -1.72 -9.79
C SER A 108 17.47 -3.04 -9.69
N ALA A 109 17.88 -4.02 -10.48
CA ALA A 109 17.27 -5.35 -10.51
C ALA A 109 18.33 -6.44 -10.35
N PRO A 110 18.01 -7.55 -9.68
CA PRO A 110 18.92 -8.68 -9.57
C PRO A 110 19.11 -9.40 -10.91
N LYS A 111 20.20 -10.17 -11.03
CA LYS A 111 20.41 -11.05 -12.17
C LYS A 111 19.25 -12.04 -12.30
N GLY A 112 18.73 -12.22 -13.51
CA GLY A 112 17.57 -13.10 -13.78
C GLY A 112 16.23 -12.37 -13.88
N VAL A 113 16.18 -11.08 -13.57
CA VAL A 113 14.99 -10.24 -13.77
C VAL A 113 15.21 -9.28 -14.94
N LYS A 114 14.40 -9.40 -15.98
CA LYS A 114 14.36 -8.49 -17.12
C LYS A 114 13.44 -7.32 -16.83
N ILE A 115 13.95 -6.10 -16.92
CA ILE A 115 13.11 -4.90 -16.80
C ILE A 115 12.58 -4.50 -18.17
N VAL A 116 11.25 -4.39 -18.27
CA VAL A 116 10.51 -3.91 -19.44
C VAL A 116 9.95 -2.52 -19.11
N ARG A 117 10.09 -1.58 -20.01
CA ARG A 117 9.55 -0.22 -19.87
C ARG A 117 8.25 -0.04 -20.63
#